data_0ea59f736827609c45af63e8017ba472
#
_entry.id   0ea59f736827609c45af63e8017ba472
#
_cell.length_a   1.000
_cell.length_b   1.000
_cell.length_c   1.000
_cell.angle_alpha   90.00
_cell.angle_beta   90.00
_cell.angle_gamma   90.00
#
_symmetry.space_group_name_H-M   'P 1'
#
loop_
_entity.id
_entity.type
_entity.pdbx_description
1 polymer ?
#
loop_
_entity_poly.entity_id
_entity_poly.type
_entity_poly.pdbx_seq_one_letter_code
_entity_poly.pdbx_strand_id
1 'polypeptide(L)'
;PAPFCDSDDPYSAYDSCEPCPENGRCVDGELRCVEGFKKRGRACVEDGLLTHTANKIAELLQHRICDEHARVLCGQPGMILFQQHDISSMADDLLSKDAARLSDDGIKVVKERVLQSAHGFLETTSTYDNVQAFKCPELAAELHRPLSCQARQWISSNIIFVITFCLLHCSGFYGAFTRDGHYQREPSKYMSRYVRSLKIMP
;
A
#
# COMPACT_ATOMS: atom_id res chain seq x y z
N PRO A 1 31.04 -36.16 14.77
CA PRO A 1 31.31 -34.90 14.04
C PRO A 1 32.31 -34.10 14.86
N ALA A 2 33.34 -33.51 14.21
CA ALA A 2 34.34 -32.70 14.87
C ALA A 2 33.66 -31.47 15.55
N PRO A 3 34.15 -31.00 16.72
CA PRO A 3 33.70 -29.78 17.35
C PRO A 3 34.04 -28.58 16.46
N PHE A 4 33.34 -27.47 16.66
CA PHE A 4 33.69 -26.20 15.98
C PHE A 4 34.84 -25.52 16.73
N CYS A 5 35.70 -24.81 15.99
CA CYS A 5 36.70 -23.93 16.59
C CYS A 5 36.02 -22.72 17.22
N ASP A 6 36.51 -22.27 18.37
CA ASP A 6 35.94 -21.11 19.05
C ASP A 6 36.13 -19.83 18.23
N SER A 7 35.10 -18.99 18.15
CA SER A 7 35.14 -17.76 17.37
C SER A 7 36.08 -16.71 17.95
N ASP A 8 36.31 -16.74 19.26
CA ASP A 8 37.14 -15.77 19.98
C ASP A 8 38.61 -16.27 20.18
N ASP A 9 38.87 -17.58 19.93
CA ASP A 9 40.21 -18.16 20.01
C ASP A 9 40.48 -19.09 18.80
N PRO A 10 41.13 -18.59 17.73
CA PRO A 10 41.45 -19.36 16.54
C PRO A 10 42.46 -20.49 16.82
N TYR A 11 43.14 -20.46 17.96
CA TYR A 11 44.04 -21.49 18.43
C TYR A 11 43.42 -22.39 19.52
N SER A 12 42.09 -22.56 19.46
CA SER A 12 41.36 -23.33 20.46
C SER A 12 41.97 -24.69 20.72
N ALA A 13 41.77 -25.19 21.95
CA ALA A 13 42.38 -26.39 22.51
C ALA A 13 42.11 -27.71 21.76
N TYR A 14 41.46 -27.66 20.62
CA TYR A 14 41.14 -28.82 19.79
C TYR A 14 42.05 -28.87 18.55
N ASP A 15 42.98 -29.77 18.51
CA ASP A 15 43.91 -30.02 17.38
C ASP A 15 43.18 -30.35 16.05
N SER A 16 41.85 -30.60 16.07
CA SER A 16 41.03 -30.94 14.91
C SER A 16 39.62 -30.41 15.04
N CYS A 17 39.47 -29.08 15.12
CA CYS A 17 38.18 -28.43 15.07
C CYS A 17 37.81 -28.00 13.65
N GLU A 18 36.52 -27.88 13.37
CA GLU A 18 35.98 -27.36 12.10
C GLU A 18 35.75 -25.84 12.24
N PRO A 19 36.07 -25.03 11.22
CA PRO A 19 35.86 -23.58 11.30
C PRO A 19 34.40 -23.25 11.57
N CYS A 20 34.15 -22.24 12.42
CA CYS A 20 32.80 -21.77 12.72
C CYS A 20 32.13 -21.24 11.45
N PRO A 21 30.88 -21.67 11.11
CA PRO A 21 30.19 -21.25 9.91
C PRO A 21 29.82 -19.78 9.96
N GLU A 22 29.60 -19.21 8.79
CA GLU A 22 29.09 -17.83 8.66
C GLU A 22 27.78 -17.62 9.44
N ASN A 23 27.62 -16.42 10.02
CA ASN A 23 26.47 -16.06 10.86
C ASN A 23 26.31 -16.96 12.11
N GLY A 24 27.36 -17.66 12.48
CA GLY A 24 27.49 -18.45 13.70
C GLY A 24 28.54 -17.87 14.65
N ARG A 25 28.32 -18.07 15.94
CA ARG A 25 29.33 -17.91 16.99
C ARG A 25 29.51 -19.24 17.68
N CYS A 26 30.73 -19.71 17.68
CA CYS A 26 31.09 -20.99 18.26
C CYS A 26 31.79 -20.77 19.62
N VAL A 27 31.31 -21.46 20.66
CA VAL A 27 31.86 -21.40 22.02
C VAL A 27 31.85 -22.82 22.56
N ASP A 28 32.96 -23.26 23.11
CA ASP A 28 33.17 -24.64 23.64
C ASP A 28 32.81 -25.72 22.61
N GLY A 29 33.09 -25.47 21.33
CA GLY A 29 32.81 -26.41 20.23
C GLY A 29 31.34 -26.44 19.77
N GLU A 30 30.46 -25.66 20.38
CA GLU A 30 29.04 -25.56 20.04
C GLU A 30 28.74 -24.38 19.15
N LEU A 31 27.94 -24.60 18.10
CA LEU A 31 27.45 -23.55 17.21
C LEU A 31 26.18 -22.87 17.79
N ARG A 32 26.24 -21.56 17.97
CA ARG A 32 25.11 -20.68 18.21
C ARG A 32 24.99 -19.73 17.03
N CYS A 33 23.78 -19.61 16.46
CA CYS A 33 23.55 -18.66 15.37
C CYS A 33 23.29 -17.24 15.91
N VAL A 34 23.80 -16.26 15.18
CA VAL A 34 23.50 -14.84 15.47
C VAL A 34 22.01 -14.55 15.26
N GLU A 35 21.53 -13.45 15.82
CA GLU A 35 20.14 -13.04 15.71
C GLU A 35 19.73 -12.92 14.23
N GLY A 36 18.54 -13.41 13.91
CA GLY A 36 18.04 -13.45 12.53
C GLY A 36 18.38 -14.73 11.77
N PHE A 37 19.15 -15.63 12.37
CA PHE A 37 19.53 -16.92 11.79
C PHE A 37 19.13 -18.10 12.68
N LYS A 38 18.79 -19.23 12.05
CA LYS A 38 18.45 -20.50 12.74
C LYS A 38 19.46 -21.56 12.41
N LYS A 39 19.81 -22.34 13.43
CA LYS A 39 20.67 -23.52 13.25
C LYS A 39 19.97 -24.58 12.42
N ARG A 40 20.59 -24.97 11.31
CA ARG A 40 20.15 -26.08 10.47
C ARG A 40 21.32 -27.03 10.23
N GLY A 41 21.34 -28.10 11.01
CA GLY A 41 22.49 -29.02 11.03
C GLY A 41 23.76 -28.34 11.57
N ARG A 42 24.75 -28.16 10.71
CA ARG A 42 26.03 -27.50 11.02
C ARG A 42 26.20 -26.10 10.45
N ALA A 43 25.11 -25.47 9.99
CA ALA A 43 25.13 -24.14 9.41
C ALA A 43 24.06 -23.27 10.06
N CYS A 44 24.26 -21.94 10.01
CA CYS A 44 23.27 -20.94 10.34
C CYS A 44 22.62 -20.45 9.04
N VAL A 45 21.32 -20.68 8.92
CA VAL A 45 20.50 -20.22 7.77
C VAL A 45 19.58 -19.11 8.22
N GLU A 46 19.30 -18.19 7.32
CA GLU A 46 18.41 -17.09 7.58
C GLU A 46 17.03 -17.56 8.08
N ASP A 47 16.50 -16.91 9.11
CA ASP A 47 15.15 -17.22 9.58
C ASP A 47 14.12 -16.65 8.62
N GLY A 48 13.56 -17.53 7.79
CA GLY A 48 12.57 -17.15 6.78
C GLY A 48 11.32 -16.49 7.36
N LEU A 49 10.98 -16.75 8.64
CA LEU A 49 9.85 -16.07 9.29
C LEU A 49 10.17 -14.59 9.51
N LEU A 50 11.36 -14.28 10.03
CA LEU A 50 11.78 -12.90 10.28
C LEU A 50 11.92 -12.13 8.97
N THR A 51 12.52 -12.74 7.94
CA THR A 51 12.65 -12.13 6.62
C THR A 51 11.31 -11.86 5.96
N HIS A 52 10.39 -12.83 5.99
CA HIS A 52 9.05 -12.66 5.45
C HIS A 52 8.28 -11.55 6.20
N THR A 53 8.38 -11.51 7.52
CA THR A 53 7.73 -10.48 8.33
C THR A 53 8.33 -9.11 8.05
N ALA A 54 9.66 -8.99 7.95
CA ALA A 54 10.33 -7.74 7.62
C ALA A 54 9.89 -7.20 6.25
N ASN A 55 9.84 -8.05 5.23
CA ASN A 55 9.40 -7.66 3.89
C ASN A 55 7.94 -7.20 3.88
N LYS A 56 7.05 -7.94 4.55
CA LYS A 56 5.64 -7.57 4.69
C LYS A 56 5.46 -6.21 5.35
N ILE A 57 6.17 -5.97 6.46
CA ILE A 57 6.07 -4.69 7.20
C ILE A 57 6.70 -3.56 6.39
N ALA A 58 7.81 -3.78 5.69
CA ALA A 58 8.42 -2.79 4.81
C ALA A 58 7.48 -2.37 3.67
N GLU A 59 6.77 -3.33 3.06
CA GLU A 59 5.77 -3.06 2.02
C GLU A 59 4.58 -2.24 2.57
N LEU A 60 4.06 -2.61 3.74
CA LEU A 60 2.99 -1.86 4.40
C LEU A 60 3.42 -0.44 4.77
N LEU A 61 4.66 -0.27 5.23
CA LEU A 61 5.23 1.03 5.56
C LEU A 61 5.37 1.90 4.32
N GLN A 62 5.89 1.33 3.21
CA GLN A 62 5.96 2.01 1.92
C GLN A 62 4.59 2.48 1.45
N HIS A 63 3.60 1.57 1.47
CA HIS A 63 2.23 1.91 1.12
C HIS A 63 1.70 3.08 1.94
N ARG A 64 1.85 3.02 3.27
CA ARG A 64 1.36 4.07 4.17
C ARG A 64 1.99 5.43 3.89
N ILE A 65 3.31 5.48 3.69
CA ILE A 65 4.04 6.72 3.39
C ILE A 65 3.64 7.28 2.01
N CYS A 66 3.53 6.42 1.00
CA CYS A 66 3.15 6.85 -0.34
C CYS A 66 1.67 7.24 -0.45
N ASP A 67 0.78 6.61 0.32
CA ASP A 67 -0.64 7.02 0.41
C ASP A 67 -0.79 8.41 1.05
N GLU A 68 -0.03 8.72 2.10
CA GLU A 68 -0.02 10.06 2.70
C GLU A 68 0.47 11.12 1.70
N HIS A 69 1.54 10.84 0.96
CA HIS A 69 2.02 11.74 -0.09
C HIS A 69 0.96 11.91 -1.20
N ALA A 70 0.34 10.81 -1.65
CA ALA A 70 -0.72 10.84 -2.66
C ALA A 70 -1.93 11.66 -2.23
N ARG A 71 -2.32 11.64 -0.93
CA ARG A 71 -3.38 12.47 -0.38
C ARG A 71 -3.07 13.96 -0.51
N VAL A 72 -1.83 14.35 -0.22
CA VAL A 72 -1.39 15.75 -0.36
C VAL A 72 -1.43 16.18 -1.82
N LEU A 73 -1.01 15.33 -2.76
CA LEU A 73 -1.15 15.59 -4.19
C LEU A 73 -2.60 15.77 -4.64
N CYS A 74 -3.55 15.22 -3.89
CA CYS A 74 -4.99 15.40 -4.10
C CYS A 74 -5.58 16.63 -3.39
N GLY A 75 -4.74 17.47 -2.76
CA GLY A 75 -5.18 18.66 -2.02
C GLY A 75 -5.77 18.35 -0.64
N GLN A 76 -5.52 17.17 -0.09
CA GLN A 76 -5.89 16.80 1.27
C GLN A 76 -4.76 17.13 2.24
N PRO A 77 -5.08 17.41 3.52
CA PRO A 77 -4.04 17.61 4.52
C PRO A 77 -3.29 16.29 4.76
N GLY A 78 -1.96 16.35 4.85
CA GLY A 78 -1.11 15.20 5.09
C GLY A 78 0.35 15.61 5.21
N MET A 79 1.23 14.65 5.51
CA MET A 79 2.67 14.84 5.56
C MET A 79 3.33 14.28 4.30
N ILE A 80 4.27 15.04 3.74
CA ILE A 80 5.09 14.60 2.60
C ILE A 80 6.49 14.19 3.08
N LEU A 81 7.00 14.89 4.10
CA LEU A 81 8.33 14.69 4.63
C LEU A 81 8.24 14.00 5.99
N PHE A 82 8.95 12.90 6.12
CA PHE A 82 8.99 12.08 7.33
C PHE A 82 10.42 12.09 7.87
N GLN A 83 10.56 12.32 9.16
CA GLN A 83 11.84 12.18 9.83
C GLN A 83 12.09 10.71 10.21
N GLN A 84 13.33 10.37 10.55
CA GLN A 84 13.71 9.02 10.95
C GLN A 84 12.85 8.48 12.10
N HIS A 85 12.49 9.33 13.06
CA HIS A 85 11.67 8.92 14.20
C HIS A 85 10.22 8.63 13.80
N ASP A 86 9.65 9.35 12.82
CA ASP A 86 8.30 9.10 12.32
C ASP A 86 8.21 7.73 11.64
N ILE A 87 9.23 7.41 10.82
CA ILE A 87 9.35 6.12 10.14
C ILE A 87 9.48 5.00 11.17
N SER A 88 10.33 5.19 12.19
CA SER A 88 10.49 4.23 13.28
C SER A 88 9.20 4.01 14.07
N SER A 89 8.47 5.08 14.39
CA SER A 89 7.18 5.01 15.10
C SER A 89 6.11 4.28 14.27
N MET A 90 6.05 4.56 12.96
CA MET A 90 5.14 3.84 12.05
C MET A 90 5.48 2.36 11.93
N ALA A 91 6.79 2.03 11.89
CA ALA A 91 7.23 0.64 11.88
C ALA A 91 6.85 -0.09 13.18
N ASP A 92 7.00 0.55 14.35
CA ASP A 92 6.59 -0.01 15.64
C ASP A 92 5.07 -0.26 15.71
N ASP A 93 4.27 0.66 15.19
CA ASP A 93 2.81 0.53 15.10
C ASP A 93 2.39 -0.66 14.21
N LEU A 94 3.08 -0.87 13.10
CA LEU A 94 2.84 -2.00 12.21
C LEU A 94 3.30 -3.33 12.82
N LEU A 95 4.48 -3.33 13.47
CA LEU A 95 5.05 -4.50 14.14
C LEU A 95 4.20 -4.95 15.33
N SER A 96 3.58 -4.03 16.06
CA SER A 96 2.75 -4.35 17.23
C SER A 96 1.64 -5.36 16.92
N LYS A 97 1.15 -5.36 15.69
CA LYS A 97 0.10 -6.28 15.22
C LYS A 97 0.59 -7.71 14.99
N ASP A 98 1.85 -7.88 14.64
CA ASP A 98 2.48 -9.18 14.40
C ASP A 98 3.40 -9.63 15.56
N ALA A 99 3.57 -8.79 16.59
CA ALA A 99 4.48 -9.01 17.74
C ALA A 99 4.23 -10.31 18.50
N ALA A 100 2.97 -10.77 18.57
CA ALA A 100 2.61 -12.00 19.29
C ALA A 100 3.28 -13.28 18.72
N ARG A 101 3.87 -13.21 17.52
CA ARG A 101 4.51 -14.34 16.84
C ARG A 101 6.03 -14.28 16.87
N LEU A 102 6.61 -13.22 17.38
CA LEU A 102 8.02 -12.94 17.37
C LEU A 102 8.56 -12.89 18.80
N SER A 103 9.82 -13.30 18.99
CA SER A 103 10.55 -13.02 20.22
C SER A 103 10.97 -11.55 20.27
N ASP A 104 11.29 -11.05 21.47
CA ASP A 104 11.75 -9.67 21.65
C ASP A 104 12.98 -9.33 20.77
N ASP A 105 13.92 -10.29 20.66
CA ASP A 105 15.09 -10.13 19.80
C ASP A 105 14.71 -10.21 18.32
N GLY A 106 13.77 -11.07 17.96
CA GLY A 106 13.22 -11.13 16.59
C GLY A 106 12.56 -9.83 16.17
N ILE A 107 11.86 -9.15 17.07
CA ILE A 107 11.24 -7.83 16.81
C ILE A 107 12.30 -6.78 16.48
N LYS A 108 13.42 -6.75 17.22
CA LYS A 108 14.54 -5.83 16.95
C LYS A 108 15.15 -6.06 15.58
N VAL A 109 15.42 -7.33 15.23
CA VAL A 109 15.98 -7.70 13.91
C VAL A 109 15.03 -7.32 12.79
N VAL A 110 13.73 -7.60 12.93
CA VAL A 110 12.72 -7.24 11.93
C VAL A 110 12.65 -5.72 11.78
N LYS A 111 12.61 -4.98 12.89
CA LYS A 111 12.58 -3.51 12.85
C LYS A 111 13.79 -2.92 12.13
N GLU A 112 14.98 -3.40 12.42
CA GLU A 112 16.22 -2.94 11.78
C GLU A 112 16.19 -3.19 10.28
N ARG A 113 15.77 -4.39 9.84
CA ARG A 113 15.60 -4.72 8.42
C ARG A 113 14.55 -3.88 7.73
N VAL A 114 13.42 -3.60 8.39
CA VAL A 114 12.37 -2.71 7.87
C VAL A 114 12.91 -1.30 7.65
N LEU A 115 13.63 -0.74 8.63
CA LEU A 115 14.24 0.59 8.51
C LEU A 115 15.29 0.63 7.40
N GLN A 116 16.14 -0.39 7.30
CA GLN A 116 17.11 -0.51 6.22
C GLN A 116 16.43 -0.57 4.84
N SER A 117 15.35 -1.34 4.71
CA SER A 117 14.56 -1.39 3.48
C SER A 117 13.90 -0.05 3.17
N ALA A 118 13.39 0.67 4.19
CA ALA A 118 12.80 1.99 4.02
C ALA A 118 13.76 2.98 3.39
N HIS A 119 15.03 2.98 3.81
CA HIS A 119 16.08 3.80 3.19
C HIS A 119 16.34 3.46 1.71
N GLY A 120 16.02 2.24 1.28
CA GLY A 120 16.21 1.79 -0.11
C GLY A 120 15.11 2.28 -1.06
N PHE A 121 13.87 2.46 -0.59
CA PHE A 121 12.75 2.89 -1.43
C PHE A 121 12.32 4.35 -1.26
N LEU A 122 12.72 5.02 -0.18
CA LEU A 122 12.41 6.42 0.06
C LEU A 122 13.51 7.34 -0.50
N GLU A 123 13.08 8.47 -1.04
CA GLU A 123 14.03 9.53 -1.42
C GLU A 123 14.44 10.33 -0.20
N THR A 124 15.74 10.46 -0.02
CA THR A 124 16.32 11.31 1.03
C THR A 124 16.36 12.75 0.59
N THR A 125 15.87 13.65 1.43
CA THR A 125 15.95 15.10 1.24
C THR A 125 16.38 15.78 2.54
N SER A 126 16.88 17.00 2.43
CA SER A 126 17.23 17.81 3.61
C SER A 126 16.15 18.85 3.85
N THR A 127 15.69 18.96 5.09
CA THR A 127 14.81 20.04 5.53
C THR A 127 15.60 21.35 5.72
N TYR A 128 14.92 22.49 5.84
CA TYR A 128 15.52 23.80 6.11
C TYR A 128 16.49 23.83 7.31
N ASP A 129 16.27 22.97 8.30
CA ASP A 129 17.09 22.83 9.50
C ASP A 129 18.25 21.82 9.34
N ASN A 130 18.62 21.46 8.11
CA ASN A 130 19.61 20.40 7.82
C ASN A 130 19.29 19.04 8.46
N VAL A 131 18.05 18.79 8.81
CA VAL A 131 17.59 17.50 9.29
C VAL A 131 17.28 16.62 8.09
N GLN A 132 17.78 15.38 8.11
CA GLN A 132 17.49 14.39 7.09
C GLN A 132 16.02 14.00 7.15
N ALA A 133 15.33 14.14 6.04
CA ALA A 133 13.93 13.75 5.88
C ALA A 133 13.78 12.81 4.69
N PHE A 134 12.75 12.01 4.74
CA PHE A 134 12.43 11.00 3.74
C PHE A 134 11.07 11.30 3.13
N LYS A 135 10.95 11.09 1.83
CA LYS A 135 9.69 11.22 1.10
C LYS A 135 9.45 10.03 0.18
N CYS A 136 8.20 9.75 -0.13
CA CYS A 136 7.89 8.82 -1.21
C CYS A 136 8.29 9.43 -2.55
N PRO A 137 8.95 8.67 -3.46
CA PRO A 137 9.21 9.11 -4.82
C PRO A 137 7.93 9.57 -5.52
N GLU A 138 7.99 10.69 -6.26
CA GLU A 138 6.81 11.29 -6.90
C GLU A 138 6.07 10.32 -7.82
N LEU A 139 6.84 9.54 -8.60
CA LEU A 139 6.26 8.54 -9.49
C LEU A 139 5.49 7.45 -8.74
N ALA A 140 6.01 7.00 -7.59
CA ALA A 140 5.33 6.04 -6.73
C ALA A 140 4.08 6.66 -6.08
N ALA A 141 4.16 7.91 -5.59
CA ALA A 141 3.02 8.61 -5.03
C ALA A 141 1.89 8.82 -6.06
N GLU A 142 2.22 9.03 -7.33
CA GLU A 142 1.22 9.12 -8.40
C GLU A 142 0.46 7.81 -8.62
N LEU A 143 1.14 6.66 -8.54
CA LEU A 143 0.50 5.35 -8.64
C LEU A 143 -0.46 5.07 -7.47
N HIS A 144 -0.20 5.67 -6.31
CA HIS A 144 -1.04 5.55 -5.10
C HIS A 144 -2.23 6.53 -5.08
N ARG A 145 -2.39 7.40 -6.11
CA ARG A 145 -3.53 8.32 -6.15
C ARG A 145 -4.86 7.57 -6.26
N PRO A 146 -5.83 7.82 -5.37
CA PRO A 146 -7.14 7.21 -5.47
C PRO A 146 -7.85 7.62 -6.77
N LEU A 147 -8.59 6.70 -7.37
CA LEU A 147 -9.33 6.95 -8.62
C LEU A 147 -10.26 8.15 -8.54
N SER A 148 -10.84 8.42 -7.38
CA SER A 148 -11.68 9.60 -7.13
C SER A 148 -10.92 10.92 -7.32
N CYS A 149 -9.65 10.96 -6.92
CA CYS A 149 -8.76 12.10 -7.12
C CYS A 149 -8.42 12.29 -8.60
N GLN A 150 -8.04 11.20 -9.28
CA GLN A 150 -7.74 11.23 -10.71
C GLN A 150 -8.95 11.68 -11.53
N ALA A 151 -10.14 11.14 -11.24
CA ALA A 151 -11.38 11.53 -11.89
C ALA A 151 -11.72 13.01 -11.66
N ARG A 152 -11.57 13.50 -10.42
CA ARG A 152 -11.81 14.92 -10.09
C ARG A 152 -10.86 15.85 -10.85
N GLN A 153 -9.57 15.49 -10.92
CA GLN A 153 -8.58 16.27 -11.65
C GLN A 153 -8.86 16.25 -13.16
N TRP A 154 -9.22 15.08 -13.71
CA TRP A 154 -9.60 14.94 -15.11
C TRP A 154 -10.84 15.78 -15.45
N ILE A 155 -11.90 15.72 -14.62
CA ILE A 155 -13.11 16.55 -14.79
C ILE A 155 -12.75 18.03 -14.74
N SER A 156 -11.93 18.46 -13.77
CA SER A 156 -11.51 19.86 -13.63
C SER A 156 -10.73 20.35 -14.86
N SER A 157 -9.83 19.52 -15.40
CA SER A 157 -9.04 19.85 -16.60
C SER A 157 -9.88 19.84 -17.88
N ASN A 158 -10.98 19.07 -17.90
CA ASN A 158 -11.86 18.93 -19.07
C ASN A 158 -13.26 19.49 -18.85
N ILE A 159 -13.39 20.48 -17.97
CA ILE A 159 -14.69 21.01 -17.53
C ILE A 159 -15.59 21.45 -18.69
N ILE A 160 -15.01 22.05 -19.72
CA ILE A 160 -15.74 22.51 -20.91
C ILE A 160 -16.38 21.32 -21.65
N PHE A 161 -15.60 20.23 -21.85
CA PHE A 161 -16.10 19.00 -22.47
C PHE A 161 -17.22 18.37 -21.65
N VAL A 162 -17.05 18.30 -20.32
CA VAL A 162 -18.04 17.73 -19.40
C VAL A 162 -19.34 18.53 -19.47
N ILE A 163 -19.28 19.88 -19.41
CA ILE A 163 -20.44 20.73 -19.50
C ILE A 163 -21.13 20.56 -20.85
N THR A 164 -20.39 20.62 -21.96
CA THR A 164 -20.95 20.47 -23.30
C THR A 164 -21.64 19.11 -23.48
N PHE A 165 -21.00 18.04 -23.01
CA PHE A 165 -21.57 16.69 -23.04
C PHE A 165 -22.87 16.59 -22.22
N CYS A 166 -22.88 17.12 -21.00
CA CYS A 166 -24.07 17.16 -20.16
C CYS A 166 -25.21 17.96 -20.82
N LEU A 167 -24.93 19.14 -21.42
CA LEU A 167 -25.94 19.94 -22.10
C LEU A 167 -26.52 19.22 -23.31
N LEU A 168 -25.68 18.54 -24.13
CA LEU A 168 -26.14 17.78 -25.30
C LEU A 168 -27.02 16.60 -24.87
N HIS A 169 -26.62 15.87 -23.84
CA HIS A 169 -27.41 14.76 -23.32
C HIS A 169 -28.71 15.22 -22.68
N CYS A 170 -28.69 16.28 -21.87
CA CYS A 170 -29.93 16.84 -21.28
C CYS A 170 -30.88 17.36 -22.36
N SER A 171 -30.38 18.08 -23.38
CA SER A 171 -31.23 18.57 -24.48
C SER A 171 -31.78 17.42 -25.33
N GLY A 172 -31.00 16.37 -25.58
CA GLY A 172 -31.48 15.18 -26.28
C GLY A 172 -32.55 14.43 -25.49
N PHE A 173 -32.42 14.33 -24.16
CA PHE A 173 -33.45 13.74 -23.29
C PHE A 173 -34.72 14.56 -23.21
N TYR A 174 -34.60 15.90 -23.12
CA TYR A 174 -35.76 16.79 -23.18
C TYR A 174 -36.48 16.73 -24.56
N GLY A 175 -35.73 16.64 -25.65
CA GLY A 175 -36.30 16.48 -26.98
C GLY A 175 -37.03 15.14 -27.17
N ALA A 176 -36.54 14.05 -26.59
CA ALA A 176 -37.21 12.75 -26.61
C ALA A 176 -38.46 12.74 -25.75
N PHE A 177 -38.42 13.35 -24.56
CA PHE A 177 -39.55 13.41 -23.64
C PHE A 177 -40.70 14.31 -24.15
N THR A 178 -40.37 15.40 -24.83
CA THR A 178 -41.40 16.28 -25.49
C THR A 178 -41.99 15.64 -26.73
N ARG A 179 -41.23 14.77 -27.44
CA ARG A 179 -41.74 14.06 -28.60
C ARG A 179 -42.70 12.95 -28.23
N ASP A 180 -42.48 12.23 -27.13
CA ASP A 180 -43.45 11.27 -26.59
C ASP A 180 -44.72 11.95 -26.00
N GLY A 181 -44.59 13.17 -25.48
CA GLY A 181 -45.72 13.92 -24.99
C GLY A 181 -46.72 14.37 -26.07
N HIS A 182 -46.29 14.44 -27.34
CA HIS A 182 -47.17 14.73 -28.48
C HIS A 182 -47.93 13.51 -29.00
N TYR A 183 -47.48 12.28 -28.70
CA TYR A 183 -48.18 11.07 -29.17
C TYR A 183 -49.38 10.66 -28.30
N GLN A 184 -49.55 11.23 -27.13
CA GLN A 184 -50.68 10.91 -26.22
C GLN A 184 -51.86 11.90 -26.26
N ARG A 185 -51.96 12.78 -27.27
CA ARG A 185 -53.06 13.72 -27.36
C ARG A 185 -54.07 13.42 -28.47
N GLU A 186 -54.29 12.16 -28.83
CA GLU A 186 -55.44 11.74 -29.60
C GLU A 186 -56.24 10.55 -29.03
N PRO A 187 -56.99 10.69 -27.94
CA PRO A 187 -58.02 9.72 -27.62
C PRO A 187 -59.42 10.20 -27.89
N SER A 188 -59.60 11.28 -28.66
CA SER A 188 -60.95 11.90 -28.77
C SER A 188 -61.79 11.42 -29.96
N LYS A 189 -61.20 10.76 -30.95
CA LYS A 189 -61.98 10.39 -32.18
C LYS A 189 -62.65 9.01 -32.12
N TYR A 190 -62.21 8.14 -31.20
CA TYR A 190 -62.82 6.80 -31.09
C TYR A 190 -63.98 6.75 -30.12
N MET A 191 -64.07 7.57 -29.09
CA MET A 191 -65.19 7.67 -28.16
C MET A 191 -66.47 8.21 -28.80
N SER A 192 -66.34 9.14 -29.74
CA SER A 192 -67.50 9.75 -30.42
C SER A 192 -68.28 8.77 -31.34
N ARG A 193 -67.62 7.72 -31.85
CA ARG A 193 -68.30 6.69 -32.67
C ARG A 193 -69.00 5.67 -31.82
N TYR A 194 -68.51 5.34 -30.65
CA TYR A 194 -69.15 4.36 -29.76
C TYR A 194 -70.41 4.86 -29.09
N VAL A 195 -70.45 6.15 -28.76
CA VAL A 195 -71.66 6.81 -28.17
C VAL A 195 -72.78 6.95 -29.19
N ARG A 196 -72.45 7.04 -30.51
CA ARG A 196 -73.44 7.14 -31.56
C ARG A 196 -74.11 5.83 -31.93
N SER A 197 -73.41 4.69 -31.67
CA SER A 197 -73.96 3.33 -31.89
C SER A 197 -74.91 2.86 -30.79
N LEU A 198 -74.87 3.43 -29.61
CA LEU A 198 -75.73 3.06 -28.45
C LEU A 198 -77.08 3.82 -28.44
N LYS A 199 -77.33 4.75 -29.39
CA LYS A 199 -78.54 5.49 -29.46
C LYS A 199 -79.56 5.01 -30.52
N ILE A 200 -79.28 3.83 -31.12
CA ILE A 200 -80.23 3.25 -32.11
C ILE A 200 -80.47 1.79 -31.66
N MET A 201 -81.20 1.63 -30.60
CA MET A 201 -82.06 0.45 -30.35
C MET A 201 -83.33 0.92 -29.63
N PRO A 202 -84.50 0.56 -30.16
CA PRO A 202 -85.78 0.94 -29.64
C PRO A 202 -86.15 0.21 -28.36
#